data_12bfd09b2d07202931ab23723ac84946
#
_entry.id   12bfd09b2d07202931ab23723ac84946
#
_cell.length_a   1.000
_cell.length_b   1.000
_cell.length_c   1.000
_cell.angle_alpha   90.00
_cell.angle_beta   90.00
_cell.angle_gamma   90.00
#
_symmetry.space_group_name_H-M   'P 1'
#
loop_
_entity.id
_entity.type
_entity.pdbx_description
1 polymer ?
#
loop_
_entity_poly.entity_id
_entity_poly.type
_entity_poly.pdbx_seq_one_letter_code
_entity_poly.pdbx_strand_id
1 'polypeptide(L)'
;MSGFSVTFFGHACLRVNSGASSFVMDPWFSTEGAFYGSWFQFPQNSQFKDEALKGVSDICLSHDHTDHLDTDVLLPALRQNSSLRVHVAKFQTDWFIRRVHRFLPGFEDRIIQHEPFEQVR
;
A
#
# COMPACT_ATOMS: atom_id res chain seq x y z
N MET A 1 -18.80 -13.75 -16.16
CA MET A 1 -17.43 -14.18 -15.85
C MET A 1 -16.71 -13.09 -15.10
N SER A 2 -16.26 -13.37 -13.89
CA SER A 2 -15.47 -12.41 -13.13
C SER A 2 -14.11 -12.24 -13.79
N GLY A 3 -13.85 -11.06 -14.32
CA GLY A 3 -12.58 -10.75 -14.93
C GLY A 3 -11.49 -10.50 -13.88
N PHE A 4 -10.26 -10.73 -14.30
CA PHE A 4 -9.06 -10.40 -13.55
C PHE A 4 -8.31 -9.35 -14.36
N SER A 5 -7.86 -8.28 -13.68
CA SER A 5 -7.06 -7.24 -14.33
C SER A 5 -5.94 -6.77 -13.42
N VAL A 6 -4.82 -6.38 -14.05
CA VAL A 6 -3.68 -5.78 -13.37
C VAL A 6 -3.39 -4.44 -14.04
N THR A 7 -3.26 -3.39 -13.22
CA THR A 7 -2.86 -2.06 -13.70
C THR A 7 -1.55 -1.68 -13.01
N PHE A 8 -0.57 -1.29 -13.82
CA PHE A 8 0.72 -0.82 -13.32
C PHE A 8 0.70 0.71 -13.25
N PHE A 9 0.91 1.26 -12.04
CA PHE A 9 0.87 2.70 -11.79
C PHE A 9 2.24 3.34 -11.64
N GLY A 10 3.30 2.60 -11.88
CA GLY A 10 4.67 3.10 -11.79
C GLY A 10 5.42 2.57 -10.58
N HIS A 11 6.73 2.52 -10.69
CA HIS A 11 7.66 2.00 -9.68
C HIS A 11 7.30 0.57 -9.26
N ALA A 12 6.84 0.36 -8.04
CA ALA A 12 6.39 -0.96 -7.56
C ALA A 12 4.88 -1.02 -7.36
N CYS A 13 4.13 -0.01 -7.81
CA CYS A 13 2.69 0.07 -7.58
C CYS A 13 1.91 -0.70 -8.63
N LEU A 14 1.25 -1.75 -8.18
CA LEU A 14 0.32 -2.56 -8.98
C LEU A 14 -1.04 -2.56 -8.31
N ARG A 15 -2.09 -2.40 -9.11
CA ARG A 15 -3.46 -2.65 -8.67
C ARG A 15 -3.98 -3.91 -9.33
N VAL A 16 -4.51 -4.82 -8.53
CA VAL A 16 -5.14 -6.05 -9.01
C VAL A 16 -6.62 -6.02 -8.67
N ASN A 17 -7.46 -6.27 -9.65
CA ASN A 17 -8.89 -6.43 -9.46
C ASN A 17 -9.29 -7.86 -9.82
N SER A 18 -10.10 -8.49 -8.99
CA SER A 18 -10.65 -9.81 -9.21
C SER A 18 -12.07 -9.89 -8.65
N GLY A 19 -13.06 -9.87 -9.53
CA GLY A 19 -14.46 -9.79 -9.11
C GLY A 19 -14.71 -8.51 -8.30
N ALA A 20 -15.25 -8.67 -7.08
CA ALA A 20 -15.53 -7.55 -6.18
C ALA A 20 -14.33 -7.13 -5.31
N SER A 21 -13.21 -7.85 -5.42
CA SER A 21 -12.02 -7.61 -4.59
C SER A 21 -10.98 -6.84 -5.37
N SER A 22 -10.28 -5.94 -4.69
CA SER A 22 -9.16 -5.20 -5.27
C SER A 22 -8.09 -4.97 -4.23
N PHE A 23 -6.83 -5.08 -4.64
CA PHE A 23 -5.73 -4.69 -3.78
C PHE A 23 -4.68 -3.90 -4.56
N VAL A 24 -3.92 -3.09 -3.83
CA VAL A 24 -2.83 -2.28 -4.37
C VAL A 24 -1.55 -2.62 -3.60
N MET A 25 -0.46 -2.78 -4.32
CA MET A 25 0.87 -2.98 -3.75
C MET A 25 1.66 -1.69 -3.78
N ASP A 26 2.32 -1.38 -2.67
CA ASP A 26 3.32 -0.31 -2.54
C ASP A 26 2.93 1.00 -3.24
N PRO A 27 1.79 1.64 -2.87
CA PRO A 27 1.30 2.83 -3.55
C PRO A 27 2.15 4.05 -3.21
N TRP A 28 3.07 4.41 -4.10
CA TRP A 28 3.92 5.59 -3.98
C TRP A 28 3.51 6.63 -5.02
N PHE A 29 2.91 7.74 -4.55
CA PHE A 29 2.39 8.82 -5.39
C PHE A 29 2.81 10.21 -4.90
N SER A 30 3.60 10.30 -3.83
CA SER A 30 4.02 11.58 -3.27
C SER A 30 4.86 12.37 -4.27
N THR A 31 4.55 13.66 -4.41
CA THR A 31 5.31 14.58 -5.26
C THR A 31 6.60 15.07 -4.61
N GLU A 32 6.76 14.86 -3.31
CA GLU A 32 7.94 15.30 -2.57
C GLU A 32 9.10 14.34 -2.67
N GLY A 33 8.89 13.20 -3.33
CA GLY A 33 9.91 12.19 -3.50
C GLY A 33 10.13 11.31 -2.27
N ALA A 34 10.99 10.33 -2.41
CA ALA A 34 11.42 9.43 -1.34
C ALA A 34 12.84 9.77 -0.90
N PHE A 35 13.24 9.23 0.27
CA PHE A 35 14.58 9.39 0.82
C PHE A 35 15.02 10.86 0.89
N TYR A 36 14.19 11.66 1.61
CA TYR A 36 14.41 13.10 1.80
C TYR A 36 14.47 13.90 0.49
N GLY A 37 13.64 13.49 -0.49
CA GLY A 37 13.53 14.19 -1.77
C GLY A 37 14.66 13.89 -2.76
N SER A 38 15.36 12.77 -2.57
CA SER A 38 16.45 12.37 -3.49
C SER A 38 15.98 11.45 -4.62
N TRP A 39 14.81 10.80 -4.48
CA TRP A 39 14.24 9.89 -5.47
C TRP A 39 12.86 10.35 -5.89
N PHE A 40 12.59 10.33 -7.20
CA PHE A 40 11.30 10.69 -7.76
C PHE A 40 10.84 9.65 -8.76
N GLN A 41 9.52 9.49 -8.90
CA GLN A 41 8.95 8.63 -9.93
C GLN A 41 9.20 9.23 -11.32
N PHE A 42 9.50 8.37 -12.28
CA PHE A 42 9.54 8.72 -13.68
C PHE A 42 8.86 7.62 -14.51
N PRO A 43 7.84 7.95 -15.29
CA PRO A 43 7.17 9.26 -15.33
C PRO A 43 6.45 9.58 -14.01
N GLN A 44 6.17 10.87 -13.76
CA GLN A 44 5.42 11.31 -12.60
C GLN A 44 4.02 10.69 -12.62
N ASN A 45 3.60 10.12 -11.49
CA ASN A 45 2.36 9.35 -11.39
C ASN A 45 1.34 9.89 -10.38
N SER A 46 1.60 11.03 -9.73
CA SER A 46 0.74 11.56 -8.68
C SER A 46 -0.70 11.80 -9.15
N GLN A 47 -0.91 12.10 -10.43
CA GLN A 47 -2.23 12.31 -11.02
C GLN A 47 -3.10 11.03 -11.03
N PHE A 48 -2.51 9.85 -10.87
CA PHE A 48 -3.21 8.57 -10.87
C PHE A 48 -3.54 8.05 -9.47
N LYS A 49 -3.19 8.80 -8.41
CA LYS A 49 -3.38 8.35 -7.02
C LYS A 49 -4.84 7.98 -6.73
N ASP A 50 -5.77 8.85 -7.10
CA ASP A 50 -7.19 8.63 -6.82
C ASP A 50 -7.73 7.42 -7.58
N GLU A 51 -7.34 7.26 -8.85
CA GLU A 51 -7.71 6.09 -9.65
C GLU A 51 -7.16 4.80 -9.06
N ALA A 52 -5.90 4.81 -8.63
CA ALA A 52 -5.24 3.63 -8.06
C ALA A 52 -5.90 3.15 -6.76
N LEU A 53 -6.45 4.07 -5.97
CA LEU A 53 -6.98 3.76 -4.64
C LEU A 53 -8.51 3.70 -4.59
N LYS A 54 -9.21 4.05 -5.67
CA LYS A 54 -10.67 4.08 -5.69
C LYS A 54 -11.25 2.68 -5.46
N GLY A 55 -12.03 2.53 -4.38
CA GLY A 55 -12.72 1.29 -4.06
C GLY A 55 -11.80 0.14 -3.66
N VAL A 56 -10.55 0.41 -3.34
CA VAL A 56 -9.61 -0.62 -2.92
C VAL A 56 -9.95 -1.12 -1.52
N SER A 57 -9.97 -2.42 -1.33
CA SER A 57 -10.24 -3.06 -0.04
C SER A 57 -8.97 -3.35 0.75
N ASP A 58 -7.86 -3.58 0.08
CA ASP A 58 -6.64 -4.08 0.70
C ASP A 58 -5.40 -3.43 0.07
N ILE A 59 -4.44 -3.05 0.92
CA ILE A 59 -3.13 -2.57 0.50
C ILE A 59 -2.08 -3.53 1.04
N CYS A 60 -1.13 -3.90 0.20
CA CYS A 60 -0.01 -4.76 0.57
C CYS A 60 1.28 -3.94 0.54
N LEU A 61 2.02 -3.95 1.64
CA LEU A 61 3.31 -3.29 1.73
C LEU A 61 4.43 -4.32 1.75
N SER A 62 5.39 -4.17 0.85
CA SER A 62 6.52 -5.09 0.75
C SER A 62 7.56 -4.83 1.84
N HIS A 63 7.86 -3.57 2.11
CA HIS A 63 8.82 -3.15 3.13
C HIS A 63 8.62 -1.66 3.48
N ASP A 64 9.47 -1.13 4.34
CA ASP A 64 9.26 0.17 4.99
C ASP A 64 10.03 1.34 4.36
N HIS A 65 10.63 1.16 3.20
CA HIS A 65 11.26 2.27 2.49
C HIS A 65 10.21 3.28 2.01
N THR A 66 10.57 4.56 1.97
CA THR A 66 9.62 5.64 1.71
C THR A 66 9.07 5.67 0.29
N ASP A 67 9.69 4.95 -0.63
CA ASP A 67 9.18 4.72 -1.99
C ASP A 67 8.22 3.53 -2.09
N HIS A 68 7.92 2.88 -0.96
CA HIS A 68 6.95 1.79 -0.85
C HIS A 68 5.91 2.06 0.24
N LEU A 69 6.33 2.62 1.38
CA LEU A 69 5.45 3.04 2.46
C LEU A 69 5.30 4.56 2.41
N ASP A 70 4.29 5.03 1.69
CA ASP A 70 4.01 6.45 1.47
C ASP A 70 2.90 6.91 2.42
N THR A 71 3.28 7.55 3.53
CA THR A 71 2.31 7.99 4.55
C THR A 71 1.36 9.05 4.03
N ASP A 72 1.78 9.89 3.09
CA ASP A 72 0.93 10.92 2.50
C ASP A 72 -0.20 10.32 1.64
N VAL A 73 -0.03 9.10 1.19
CA VAL A 73 -1.04 8.32 0.47
C VAL A 73 -1.86 7.45 1.43
N LEU A 74 -1.19 6.74 2.34
CA LEU A 74 -1.82 5.73 3.19
C LEU A 74 -2.72 6.34 4.27
N LEU A 75 -2.27 7.39 4.94
CA LEU A 75 -3.06 7.99 6.02
C LEU A 75 -4.39 8.57 5.52
N PRO A 76 -4.43 9.38 4.46
CA PRO A 76 -5.72 9.83 3.92
C PRO A 76 -6.62 8.69 3.46
N ALA A 77 -6.06 7.66 2.82
CA ALA A 77 -6.82 6.50 2.36
C ALA A 77 -7.47 5.74 3.53
N LEU A 78 -6.73 5.52 4.61
CA LEU A 78 -7.24 4.86 5.81
C LEU A 78 -8.31 5.68 6.51
N ARG A 79 -8.19 7.01 6.50
CA ARG A 79 -9.21 7.91 7.08
C ARG A 79 -10.49 7.92 6.27
N GLN A 80 -10.39 7.88 4.95
CA GLN A 80 -11.54 7.97 4.05
C GLN A 80 -12.28 6.65 3.91
N ASN A 81 -11.60 5.51 4.04
CA ASN A 81 -12.18 4.19 3.86
C ASN A 81 -11.99 3.37 5.13
N SER A 82 -13.06 3.25 5.92
CA SER A 82 -13.03 2.54 7.22
C SER A 82 -12.82 1.03 7.08
N SER A 83 -13.09 0.46 5.92
CA SER A 83 -12.91 -0.99 5.68
C SER A 83 -11.56 -1.34 5.05
N LEU A 84 -10.75 -0.34 4.69
CA LEU A 84 -9.44 -0.56 4.10
C LEU A 84 -8.48 -1.23 5.11
N ARG A 85 -7.81 -2.29 4.66
CA ARG A 85 -6.84 -3.04 5.46
C ARG A 85 -5.47 -2.97 4.82
N VAL A 86 -4.43 -2.99 5.65
CA VAL A 86 -3.03 -2.99 5.22
C VAL A 86 -2.41 -4.32 5.62
N HIS A 87 -1.80 -4.99 4.67
CA HIS A 87 -1.19 -6.31 4.85
C HIS A 87 0.33 -6.20 4.78
N VAL A 88 0.99 -6.81 5.74
CA VAL A 88 2.45 -6.83 5.85
C VAL A 88 2.94 -8.23 6.17
N ALA A 89 4.12 -8.59 5.66
CA ALA A 89 4.74 -9.86 5.99
C ALA A 89 5.41 -9.80 7.36
N LYS A 90 5.37 -10.90 8.08
CA LYS A 90 6.13 -11.08 9.30
C LYS A 90 7.56 -11.46 8.96
N PHE A 91 8.51 -10.72 9.50
CA PHE A 91 9.93 -11.02 9.42
C PHE A 91 10.40 -11.69 10.73
N GLN A 92 11.67 -12.09 10.79
CA GLN A 92 12.24 -12.73 11.99
C GLN A 92 12.23 -11.80 13.21
N THR A 93 12.23 -10.49 12.99
CA THR A 93 12.14 -9.48 14.06
C THR A 93 10.87 -8.65 13.89
N ASP A 94 10.47 -7.95 14.95
CA ASP A 94 9.30 -7.05 14.92
C ASP A 94 9.60 -5.67 14.33
N TRP A 95 10.75 -5.51 13.70
CA TRP A 95 11.18 -4.22 13.15
C TRP A 95 10.16 -3.64 12.17
N PHE A 96 9.72 -4.43 11.19
CA PHE A 96 8.83 -3.93 10.14
C PHE A 96 7.46 -3.54 10.68
N ILE A 97 6.82 -4.42 11.47
CA ILE A 97 5.49 -4.12 12.02
C ILE A 97 5.53 -2.91 12.96
N ARG A 98 6.60 -2.74 13.74
CA ARG A 98 6.77 -1.58 14.61
C ARG A 98 6.88 -0.29 13.82
N ARG A 99 7.61 -0.30 12.70
CA ARG A 99 7.71 0.87 11.83
C ARG A 99 6.39 1.19 11.16
N VAL A 100 5.66 0.19 10.70
CA VAL A 100 4.34 0.40 10.09
C VAL A 100 3.40 1.02 11.11
N HIS A 101 3.34 0.51 12.34
CA HIS A 101 2.55 1.10 13.42
C HIS A 101 2.95 2.54 13.72
N ARG A 102 4.23 2.82 13.71
CA ARG A 102 4.77 4.16 13.96
C ARG A 102 4.36 5.16 12.89
N PHE A 103 4.39 4.75 11.61
CA PHE A 103 4.05 5.62 10.50
C PHE A 103 2.54 5.74 10.26
N LEU A 104 1.75 4.76 10.74
CA LEU A 104 0.30 4.74 10.59
C LEU A 104 -0.39 4.71 11.97
N PRO A 105 -0.13 5.71 12.83
CA PRO A 105 -0.67 5.71 14.20
C PRO A 105 -2.19 5.81 14.19
N GLY A 106 -2.83 5.05 15.09
CA GLY A 106 -4.28 5.00 15.20
C GLY A 106 -4.95 3.97 14.29
N PHE A 107 -4.19 3.27 13.46
CA PHE A 107 -4.72 2.28 12.51
C PHE A 107 -4.18 0.86 12.75
N GLU A 108 -3.64 0.60 13.94
CA GLU A 108 -2.98 -0.66 14.27
C GLU A 108 -3.90 -1.87 14.08
N ASP A 109 -5.19 -1.73 14.39
CA ASP A 109 -6.19 -2.79 14.25
C ASP A 109 -6.54 -3.13 12.79
N ARG A 110 -6.16 -2.26 11.85
CA ARG A 110 -6.36 -2.49 10.40
C ARG A 110 -5.09 -2.91 9.67
N ILE A 111 -3.98 -3.07 10.41
CA ILE A 111 -2.72 -3.56 9.88
C ILE A 111 -2.60 -5.04 10.26
N ILE A 112 -2.56 -5.90 9.25
CA ILE A 112 -2.60 -7.36 9.41
C ILE A 112 -1.25 -7.94 9.03
N GLN A 113 -0.61 -8.60 9.98
CA GLN A 113 0.66 -9.28 9.77
C GLN A 113 0.43 -10.74 9.39
N HIS A 114 1.13 -11.20 8.37
CA HIS A 114 1.01 -12.56 7.86
C HIS A 114 2.30 -13.35 8.04
N GLU A 115 2.17 -14.61 8.44
CA GLU A 115 3.29 -15.54 8.47
C GLU A 115 3.76 -15.86 7.04
N PRO A 116 5.05 -16.20 6.82
CA PRO A 116 5.51 -16.64 5.51
C PRO A 116 4.70 -17.83 5.00
N PHE A 117 4.33 -17.77 3.71
CA PHE A 117 3.53 -18.78 3.02
C PHE A 117 2.11 -18.97 3.57
N GLU A 118 1.64 -18.06 4.44
CA GLU A 118 0.25 -18.07 4.88
C GLU A 118 -0.67 -17.75 3.70
N GLN A 119 -1.74 -18.53 3.55
CA GLN A 119 -2.75 -18.26 2.53
C GLN A 119 -3.84 -17.38 3.13
N VAL A 120 -4.05 -16.22 2.51
CA VAL A 120 -5.12 -15.28 2.88
C VAL A 120 -6.30 -15.48 1.94
N ARG A 121 -7.50 -15.65 2.53
CA ARG A 121 -8.74 -15.87 1.76
C ARG A 121 -9.75 -14.74 2.02
#